data_1e98796a5eda938498bbe6cee596f123
#
_entry.id   1e98796a5eda938498bbe6cee596f123
#
_cell.length_a   1.000
_cell.length_b   1.000
_cell.length_c   1.000
_cell.angle_alpha   90.00
_cell.angle_beta   90.00
_cell.angle_gamma   90.00
#
_symmetry.space_group_name_H-M   'P 1'
#
loop_
_entity.id
_entity.type
_entity.pdbx_description
1 polymer ?
#
loop_
_entity_poly.entity_id
_entity_poly.type
_entity_poly.pdbx_seq_one_letter_code
_entity_poly.pdbx_strand_id
1 'polypeptide(L)'
;MKNTYLYLIIIVIVVVSVLAAVLNTTSGKSPSSSLIGEKVNQSDISAMQNIALNTSLANQIGLGTASGMPTPENGILITENGLPVVVYVGADYCPYCAASRWGLILALMRFGNFTNLHYMQSNSTDAYPNTPTFTFYGSSYTSNFVAFMPVEVLARNYSPLEVSNNIQNLTYAKYDKGVGIPFIDFGNKSVQLGSEIDPKMLDGYSWSYIIKELSDPSSSFSQAIIGNANVFTAQICRIDNNTPKSVCDQPYVGRIQEFP
;
A
#
# COMPACT_ATOMS: atom_id res chain seq x y z
N MET A 1 42.67 34.55 26.10
CA MET A 1 41.91 33.41 26.65
C MET A 1 40.40 33.43 26.36
N LYS A 2 39.68 34.56 26.48
CA LYS A 2 38.22 34.62 26.18
C LYS A 2 37.81 34.18 24.76
N ASN A 3 38.57 34.57 23.74
CA ASN A 3 38.24 34.25 22.35
C ASN A 3 38.45 32.77 21.99
N THR A 4 39.43 32.09 22.62
CA THR A 4 39.69 30.66 22.37
C THR A 4 38.54 29.75 22.85
N TYR A 5 37.95 30.10 23.99
CA TYR A 5 36.75 29.37 24.48
C TYR A 5 35.51 29.58 23.59
N LEU A 6 35.35 30.79 23.04
CA LEU A 6 34.24 31.07 22.13
C LEU A 6 34.36 30.24 20.85
N TYR A 7 35.57 30.16 20.25
CA TYR A 7 35.78 29.30 19.06
C TYR A 7 35.58 27.83 19.35
N LEU A 8 36.00 27.32 20.52
CA LEU A 8 35.76 25.94 20.92
C LEU A 8 34.27 25.64 21.07
N ILE A 9 33.48 26.52 21.64
CA ILE A 9 32.03 26.37 21.80
C ILE A 9 31.34 26.35 20.41
N ILE A 10 31.72 27.23 19.51
CA ILE A 10 31.15 27.27 18.14
C ILE A 10 31.48 26.00 17.39
N ILE A 11 32.72 25.48 17.48
CA ILE A 11 33.10 24.22 16.83
C ILE A 11 32.29 23.04 17.39
N VAL A 12 32.09 22.98 18.69
CA VAL A 12 31.28 21.91 19.33
C VAL A 12 29.82 21.99 18.86
N ILE A 13 29.22 23.18 18.78
CA ILE A 13 27.85 23.36 18.31
C ILE A 13 27.72 22.94 16.84
N VAL A 14 28.67 23.30 15.98
CA VAL A 14 28.66 22.91 14.56
C VAL A 14 28.84 21.40 14.41
N VAL A 15 29.75 20.79 15.17
CA VAL A 15 29.94 19.33 15.13
C VAL A 15 28.70 18.58 15.62
N VAL A 16 28.05 19.03 16.69
CA VAL A 16 26.82 18.44 17.22
C VAL A 16 25.66 18.62 16.22
N SER A 17 25.53 19.77 15.58
CA SER A 17 24.49 20.00 14.58
C SER A 17 24.71 19.18 13.30
N VAL A 18 25.95 19.02 12.84
CA VAL A 18 26.29 18.16 11.70
C VAL A 18 26.07 16.68 12.06
N LEU A 19 26.44 16.23 13.26
CA LEU A 19 26.16 14.86 13.73
C LEU A 19 24.65 14.61 13.82
N ALA A 20 23.87 15.54 14.34
CA ALA A 20 22.41 15.43 14.41
C ALA A 20 21.78 15.41 13.02
N ALA A 21 22.29 16.19 12.05
CA ALA A 21 21.82 16.15 10.67
C ALA A 21 22.16 14.82 9.97
N VAL A 22 23.38 14.29 10.18
CA VAL A 22 23.79 12.99 9.63
C VAL A 22 22.99 11.84 10.24
N LEU A 23 22.73 11.87 11.56
CA LEU A 23 21.90 10.87 12.23
C LEU A 23 20.44 10.92 11.77
N ASN A 24 19.89 12.11 11.44
CA ASN A 24 18.55 12.24 10.89
C ASN A 24 18.44 11.76 9.44
N THR A 25 19.49 11.89 8.61
CA THR A 25 19.46 11.41 7.22
C THR A 25 19.65 9.91 7.09
N THR A 26 20.27 9.24 8.08
CA THR A 26 20.42 7.76 8.10
C THR A 26 19.23 7.06 8.75
N SER A 27 18.33 7.78 9.42
CA SER A 27 17.21 7.23 10.20
C SER A 27 16.10 6.58 9.34
N GLY A 28 16.09 6.77 8.02
CA GLY A 28 15.10 6.14 7.12
C GLY A 28 15.43 4.70 6.75
N LYS A 29 16.72 4.36 6.68
CA LYS A 29 17.19 3.04 6.24
C LYS A 29 17.60 2.16 7.42
N SER A 30 16.65 1.54 8.07
CA SER A 30 16.90 0.44 9.00
C SER A 30 15.62 -0.37 9.16
N PRO A 31 15.33 -1.29 8.23
CA PRO A 31 14.20 -2.18 8.39
C PRO A 31 14.46 -3.06 9.61
N SER A 32 13.67 -2.88 10.65
CA SER A 32 13.73 -3.74 11.81
C SER A 32 13.10 -5.09 11.46
N SER A 33 13.91 -6.06 11.10
CA SER A 33 13.45 -7.45 10.87
C SER A 33 12.73 -8.05 12.09
N SER A 34 12.90 -7.45 13.28
CA SER A 34 12.22 -7.85 14.51
C SER A 34 10.70 -7.62 14.48
N LEU A 35 10.18 -6.79 13.59
CA LEU A 35 8.74 -6.55 13.47
C LEU A 35 8.03 -7.56 12.56
N ILE A 36 8.75 -8.35 11.76
CA ILE A 36 8.13 -9.30 10.83
C ILE A 36 7.26 -10.30 11.60
N GLY A 37 5.99 -10.39 11.22
CA GLY A 37 4.99 -11.23 11.87
C GLY A 37 4.35 -10.62 13.12
N GLU A 38 4.85 -9.48 13.60
CA GLU A 38 4.22 -8.76 14.71
C GLU A 38 2.97 -8.01 14.22
N LYS A 39 1.98 -7.91 15.08
CA LYS A 39 0.78 -7.12 14.80
C LYS A 39 1.16 -5.65 14.61
N VAL A 40 0.59 -5.02 13.58
CA VAL A 40 0.81 -3.60 13.32
C VAL A 40 0.31 -2.79 14.53
N ASN A 41 1.18 -1.93 15.04
CA ASN A 41 0.84 -1.11 16.21
C ASN A 41 -0.27 -0.10 15.89
N GLN A 42 -0.99 0.31 16.92
CA GLN A 42 -2.15 1.20 16.75
C GLN A 42 -1.78 2.58 16.21
N SER A 43 -0.58 3.09 16.48
CA SER A 43 -0.11 4.38 15.94
C SER A 43 0.05 4.33 14.43
N ASP A 44 0.62 3.26 13.88
CA ASP A 44 0.81 3.10 12.43
C ASP A 44 -0.53 2.86 11.72
N ILE A 45 -1.43 2.05 12.30
CA ILE A 45 -2.81 1.89 11.78
C ILE A 45 -3.53 3.24 11.74
N SER A 46 -3.48 4.01 12.84
CA SER A 46 -4.13 5.32 12.91
C SER A 46 -3.52 6.32 11.95
N ALA A 47 -2.19 6.32 11.77
CA ALA A 47 -1.51 7.18 10.81
C ALA A 47 -1.93 6.84 9.37
N MET A 48 -1.92 5.56 8.98
CA MET A 48 -2.38 5.12 7.67
C MET A 48 -3.85 5.45 7.42
N GLN A 49 -4.72 5.27 8.42
CA GLN A 49 -6.14 5.62 8.32
C GLN A 49 -6.33 7.13 8.11
N ASN A 50 -5.61 7.98 8.86
CA ASN A 50 -5.65 9.43 8.69
C ASN A 50 -5.15 9.87 7.31
N ILE A 51 -4.09 9.23 6.78
CA ILE A 51 -3.59 9.47 5.43
C ILE A 51 -4.62 9.04 4.38
N ALA A 52 -5.20 7.86 4.52
CA ALA A 52 -6.21 7.35 3.60
C ALA A 52 -7.43 8.28 3.51
N LEU A 53 -7.90 8.79 4.64
CA LEU A 53 -9.07 9.67 4.73
C LEU A 53 -8.76 11.16 4.43
N ASN A 54 -7.50 11.53 4.22
CA ASN A 54 -7.13 12.90 3.88
C ASN A 54 -7.44 13.22 2.41
N THR A 55 -8.65 13.69 2.16
CA THR A 55 -9.13 14.02 0.80
C THR A 55 -8.35 15.16 0.16
N SER A 56 -7.84 16.12 0.94
CA SER A 56 -6.99 17.21 0.42
C SER A 56 -5.70 16.65 -0.17
N LEU A 57 -5.02 15.77 0.57
CA LEU A 57 -3.81 15.10 0.13
C LEU A 57 -4.06 14.24 -1.11
N ALA A 58 -5.13 13.44 -1.10
CA ALA A 58 -5.53 12.60 -2.23
C ALA A 58 -5.82 13.43 -3.50
N ASN A 59 -6.52 14.56 -3.37
CA ASN A 59 -6.80 15.47 -4.48
C ASN A 59 -5.55 16.16 -5.02
N GLN A 60 -4.61 16.55 -4.14
CA GLN A 60 -3.35 17.18 -4.53
C GLN A 60 -2.45 16.22 -5.30
N ILE A 61 -2.40 14.95 -4.91
CA ILE A 61 -1.59 13.92 -5.57
C ILE A 61 -2.26 13.46 -6.88
N GLY A 62 -3.58 13.26 -6.88
CA GLY A 62 -4.28 12.74 -8.05
C GLY A 62 -3.75 11.35 -8.45
N LEU A 63 -3.29 11.20 -9.69
CA LEU A 63 -2.63 9.98 -10.18
C LEU A 63 -1.20 9.78 -9.62
N GLY A 64 -0.56 10.87 -9.16
CA GLY A 64 0.83 10.81 -8.77
C GLY A 64 1.71 10.25 -9.89
N THR A 65 2.48 9.20 -9.58
CA THR A 65 3.31 8.47 -10.55
C THR A 65 2.66 7.18 -11.06
N ALA A 66 1.39 6.91 -10.71
CA ALA A 66 0.68 5.76 -11.26
C ALA A 66 0.49 5.95 -12.78
N SER A 67 1.05 5.04 -13.57
CA SER A 67 1.05 5.09 -15.03
C SER A 67 0.09 4.08 -15.66
N GLY A 68 -0.22 3.00 -14.94
CA GLY A 68 -1.13 1.95 -15.36
C GLY A 68 -2.50 2.08 -14.73
N MET A 69 -3.53 1.81 -15.53
CA MET A 69 -4.89 1.64 -15.04
C MET A 69 -5.25 0.16 -15.03
N PRO A 70 -6.03 -0.31 -14.07
CA PRO A 70 -6.59 -1.65 -14.14
C PRO A 70 -7.33 -1.83 -15.47
N THR A 71 -7.06 -2.96 -16.14
CA THR A 71 -7.67 -3.28 -17.43
C THR A 71 -9.17 -3.48 -17.28
N PRO A 72 -10.03 -2.77 -18.01
CA PRO A 72 -11.47 -2.98 -17.97
C PRO A 72 -11.88 -4.38 -18.43
N GLU A 73 -12.88 -4.94 -17.78
CA GLU A 73 -13.43 -6.26 -18.08
C GLU A 73 -14.96 -6.24 -18.14
N ASN A 74 -15.54 -7.10 -18.98
CA ASN A 74 -16.99 -7.17 -19.21
C ASN A 74 -17.67 -8.28 -18.41
N GLY A 75 -17.14 -8.65 -17.25
CA GLY A 75 -17.70 -9.69 -16.41
C GLY A 75 -19.00 -9.26 -15.72
N ILE A 76 -19.75 -10.24 -15.19
CA ILE A 76 -20.87 -9.98 -14.30
C ILE A 76 -20.28 -9.57 -12.93
N LEU A 77 -20.84 -8.51 -12.33
CA LEU A 77 -20.37 -8.05 -11.02
C LEU A 77 -20.41 -9.17 -9.98
N ILE A 78 -19.28 -9.43 -9.37
CA ILE A 78 -19.18 -10.40 -8.25
C ILE A 78 -19.53 -9.68 -6.96
N THR A 79 -20.43 -10.31 -6.18
CA THR A 79 -20.85 -9.80 -4.89
C THR A 79 -20.74 -10.87 -3.81
N GLU A 80 -20.46 -10.44 -2.59
CA GLU A 80 -20.49 -11.25 -1.37
C GLU A 80 -21.39 -10.56 -0.33
N ASN A 81 -22.42 -11.26 0.14
CA ASN A 81 -23.42 -10.70 1.07
C ASN A 81 -24.04 -9.38 0.58
N GLY A 82 -24.21 -9.23 -0.75
CA GLY A 82 -24.77 -8.03 -1.37
C GLY A 82 -23.79 -6.88 -1.58
N LEU A 83 -22.52 -7.02 -1.16
CA LEU A 83 -21.46 -6.04 -1.39
C LEU A 83 -20.61 -6.44 -2.61
N PRO A 84 -20.18 -5.50 -3.48
CA PRO A 84 -19.21 -5.78 -4.51
C PRO A 84 -17.89 -6.26 -3.90
N VAL A 85 -17.17 -7.13 -4.61
CA VAL A 85 -15.98 -7.80 -4.08
C VAL A 85 -14.71 -7.22 -4.72
N VAL A 86 -13.71 -6.93 -3.91
CA VAL A 86 -12.31 -6.81 -4.36
C VAL A 86 -11.59 -8.11 -4.02
N VAL A 87 -11.12 -8.82 -5.04
CA VAL A 87 -10.27 -10.02 -4.90
C VAL A 87 -8.81 -9.62 -4.93
N TYR A 88 -8.01 -10.22 -4.07
CA TYR A 88 -6.54 -10.12 -4.11
C TYR A 88 -5.94 -11.51 -4.05
N VAL A 89 -5.02 -11.81 -4.97
CA VAL A 89 -4.19 -13.01 -4.94
C VAL A 89 -2.73 -12.57 -4.91
N GLY A 90 -2.03 -12.96 -3.87
CA GLY A 90 -0.63 -12.63 -3.68
C GLY A 90 0.13 -13.64 -2.85
N ALA A 91 1.33 -13.29 -2.45
CA ALA A 91 2.16 -14.08 -1.56
C ALA A 91 3.08 -13.18 -0.73
N ASP A 92 3.37 -13.61 0.49
CA ASP A 92 4.23 -12.84 1.40
C ASP A 92 5.67 -12.71 0.89
N TYR A 93 6.19 -13.73 0.16
CA TYR A 93 7.55 -13.68 -0.37
C TYR A 93 7.74 -12.62 -1.46
N CYS A 94 6.69 -12.28 -2.19
CA CYS A 94 6.74 -11.53 -3.44
C CYS A 94 6.96 -10.03 -3.21
N PRO A 95 8.02 -9.40 -3.75
CA PRO A 95 8.29 -7.97 -3.57
C PRO A 95 7.30 -7.07 -4.30
N TYR A 96 6.78 -7.49 -5.46
CA TYR A 96 5.74 -6.76 -6.18
C TYR A 96 4.40 -6.78 -5.43
N CYS A 97 4.07 -7.93 -4.78
CA CYS A 97 2.94 -8.01 -3.86
C CYS A 97 3.13 -7.07 -2.67
N ALA A 98 4.36 -7.05 -2.11
CA ALA A 98 4.72 -6.17 -1.03
C ALA A 98 4.47 -4.69 -1.37
N ALA A 99 4.89 -4.25 -2.54
CA ALA A 99 4.69 -2.88 -3.02
C ALA A 99 3.21 -2.56 -3.25
N SER A 100 2.47 -3.44 -3.93
CA SER A 100 1.06 -3.25 -4.27
C SER A 100 0.15 -3.15 -3.04
N ARG A 101 0.46 -3.90 -1.95
CA ARG A 101 -0.33 -3.87 -0.71
C ARG A 101 -0.42 -2.48 -0.08
N TRP A 102 0.61 -1.65 -0.18
CA TRP A 102 0.56 -0.28 0.34
C TRP A 102 -0.58 0.54 -0.28
N GLY A 103 -0.68 0.55 -1.60
CA GLY A 103 -1.76 1.25 -2.30
C GLY A 103 -3.13 0.64 -2.03
N LEU A 104 -3.22 -0.70 -2.02
CA LEU A 104 -4.47 -1.41 -1.80
C LEU A 104 -5.02 -1.21 -0.38
N ILE A 105 -4.15 -1.27 0.64
CA ILE A 105 -4.55 -1.02 2.03
C ILE A 105 -5.10 0.40 2.19
N LEU A 106 -4.40 1.42 1.67
CA LEU A 106 -4.89 2.80 1.76
C LEU A 106 -6.20 3.02 1.00
N ALA A 107 -6.37 2.38 -0.15
CA ALA A 107 -7.64 2.44 -0.89
C ALA A 107 -8.79 1.83 -0.08
N LEU A 108 -8.61 0.62 0.44
CA LEU A 108 -9.61 -0.07 1.23
C LEU A 108 -9.93 0.65 2.55
N MET A 109 -8.95 1.29 3.19
CA MET A 109 -9.15 2.09 4.40
C MET A 109 -10.10 3.28 4.20
N ARG A 110 -10.36 3.69 2.96
CA ARG A 110 -11.37 4.72 2.64
C ARG A 110 -12.81 4.21 2.75
N PHE A 111 -12.99 2.89 2.65
CA PHE A 111 -14.30 2.25 2.65
C PHE A 111 -14.57 1.43 3.91
N GLY A 112 -13.55 1.14 4.72
CA GLY A 112 -13.67 0.29 5.89
C GLY A 112 -12.43 0.25 6.75
N ASN A 113 -12.35 -0.77 7.59
CA ASN A 113 -11.29 -0.89 8.58
C ASN A 113 -10.65 -2.28 8.55
N PHE A 114 -9.32 -2.31 8.67
CA PHE A 114 -8.57 -3.53 8.91
C PHE A 114 -8.39 -3.78 10.42
N THR A 115 -8.45 -5.04 10.78
CA THR A 115 -8.00 -5.54 12.09
C THR A 115 -6.99 -6.66 11.88
N ASN A 116 -6.05 -6.80 12.83
CA ASN A 116 -5.01 -7.84 12.81
C ASN A 116 -4.10 -7.83 11.56
N LEU A 117 -3.84 -6.67 10.95
CA LEU A 117 -2.72 -6.58 10.01
C LEU A 117 -1.40 -6.85 10.75
N HIS A 118 -0.49 -7.56 10.08
CA HIS A 118 0.86 -7.83 10.60
C HIS A 118 1.92 -7.22 9.68
N TYR A 119 3.01 -6.76 10.28
CA TYR A 119 4.17 -6.32 9.50
C TYR A 119 4.77 -7.50 8.75
N MET A 120 5.15 -7.28 7.51
CA MET A 120 5.78 -8.29 6.66
C MET A 120 6.88 -7.66 5.81
N GLN A 121 7.79 -8.47 5.33
CA GLN A 121 8.76 -8.15 4.30
C GLN A 121 8.76 -9.25 3.24
N SER A 122 9.04 -8.89 1.98
CA SER A 122 9.28 -9.89 0.93
C SER A 122 10.45 -10.81 1.30
N ASN A 123 10.65 -11.87 0.54
CA ASN A 123 11.76 -12.80 0.77
C ASN A 123 13.13 -12.10 0.70
N SER A 124 14.09 -12.54 1.52
CA SER A 124 15.42 -11.94 1.62
C SER A 124 16.36 -12.28 0.45
N THR A 125 15.96 -13.20 -0.43
CA THR A 125 16.75 -13.66 -1.57
C THR A 125 16.10 -13.39 -2.92
N ASP A 126 14.96 -12.66 -2.93
CA ASP A 126 14.26 -12.27 -4.17
C ASP A 126 14.93 -11.04 -4.83
N ALA A 127 14.47 -10.66 -6.01
CA ALA A 127 14.98 -9.55 -6.83
C ALA A 127 15.01 -8.20 -6.07
N TYR A 128 14.04 -7.97 -5.19
CA TYR A 128 13.97 -6.82 -4.28
C TYR A 128 13.81 -7.35 -2.85
N PRO A 129 14.93 -7.70 -2.19
CA PRO A 129 14.90 -8.41 -0.92
C PRO A 129 14.38 -7.52 0.21
N ASN A 130 13.63 -8.14 1.12
CA ASN A 130 13.13 -7.47 2.33
C ASN A 130 12.32 -6.20 2.08
N THR A 131 11.57 -6.14 0.96
CA THR A 131 10.63 -5.04 0.70
C THR A 131 9.60 -4.95 1.83
N PRO A 132 9.56 -3.84 2.61
CA PRO A 132 8.65 -3.71 3.73
C PRO A 132 7.20 -3.58 3.27
N THR A 133 6.32 -4.28 3.96
CA THR A 133 4.89 -4.34 3.66
C THR A 133 4.10 -4.82 4.87
N PHE A 134 2.87 -5.20 4.63
CA PHE A 134 1.98 -5.89 5.57
C PHE A 134 1.53 -7.20 4.94
N THR A 135 0.96 -8.13 5.74
CA THR A 135 0.30 -9.33 5.20
C THR A 135 -1.19 -9.27 5.46
N PHE A 136 -1.95 -9.81 4.51
CA PHE A 136 -3.39 -10.04 4.69
C PHE A 136 -3.67 -11.35 5.44
N TYR A 137 -2.69 -12.24 5.53
CA TYR A 137 -2.83 -13.48 6.27
C TYR A 137 -3.18 -13.22 7.74
N GLY A 138 -4.29 -13.83 8.20
CA GLY A 138 -4.78 -13.63 9.56
C GLY A 138 -5.41 -12.27 9.86
N SER A 139 -5.47 -11.36 8.87
CA SER A 139 -6.17 -10.09 9.02
C SER A 139 -7.68 -10.24 8.76
N SER A 140 -8.43 -9.23 9.17
CA SER A 140 -9.85 -9.10 8.83
C SER A 140 -10.14 -7.70 8.32
N TYR A 141 -11.07 -7.59 7.40
CA TYR A 141 -11.56 -6.33 6.85
C TYR A 141 -13.07 -6.21 7.05
N THR A 142 -13.53 -5.05 7.48
CA THR A 142 -14.96 -4.77 7.70
C THR A 142 -15.34 -3.48 6.99
N SER A 143 -16.39 -3.56 6.16
CA SER A 143 -16.94 -2.42 5.42
C SER A 143 -18.42 -2.61 5.17
N ASN A 144 -19.14 -1.50 5.00
CA ASN A 144 -20.53 -1.48 4.55
C ASN A 144 -20.66 -1.24 3.03
N PHE A 145 -19.55 -1.12 2.31
CA PHE A 145 -19.50 -0.69 0.91
C PHE A 145 -18.91 -1.76 0.00
N VAL A 146 -17.88 -2.46 0.44
CA VAL A 146 -17.12 -3.42 -0.37
C VAL A 146 -16.69 -4.60 0.49
N ALA A 147 -16.79 -5.82 -0.04
CA ALA A 147 -16.18 -7.01 0.53
C ALA A 147 -14.74 -7.15 0.01
N PHE A 148 -13.82 -7.57 0.87
CA PHE A 148 -12.43 -7.83 0.49
C PHE A 148 -12.09 -9.29 0.68
N MET A 149 -11.64 -9.95 -0.38
CA MET A 149 -11.28 -11.38 -0.42
C MET A 149 -9.79 -11.55 -0.75
N PRO A 150 -8.89 -11.37 0.22
CA PRO A 150 -7.47 -11.62 0.02
C PRO A 150 -7.14 -13.11 0.10
N VAL A 151 -6.04 -13.52 -0.53
CA VAL A 151 -5.32 -14.77 -0.29
C VAL A 151 -3.83 -14.58 -0.47
N GLU A 152 -3.06 -15.03 0.52
CA GLU A 152 -1.61 -15.12 0.46
C GLU A 152 -1.21 -16.59 0.26
N VAL A 153 -0.98 -16.99 -1.00
CA VAL A 153 -0.81 -18.40 -1.35
C VAL A 153 0.47 -19.02 -0.80
N LEU A 154 1.53 -18.22 -0.65
CA LEU A 154 2.80 -18.68 -0.09
C LEU A 154 3.32 -17.69 0.96
N ALA A 155 3.91 -18.23 2.01
CA ALA A 155 4.58 -17.47 3.04
C ALA A 155 5.90 -16.85 2.53
N ARG A 156 6.52 -16.00 3.36
CA ARG A 156 7.81 -15.35 3.09
C ARG A 156 8.94 -16.34 2.75
N ASN A 157 8.90 -17.56 3.27
CA ASN A 157 9.88 -18.62 3.05
C ASN A 157 9.46 -19.62 1.94
N TYR A 158 8.48 -19.25 1.10
CA TYR A 158 7.89 -20.06 0.03
C TYR A 158 7.10 -21.29 0.50
N SER A 159 6.87 -21.50 1.80
CA SER A 159 5.98 -22.56 2.26
C SER A 159 4.50 -22.22 1.91
N PRO A 160 3.66 -23.22 1.63
CA PRO A 160 2.21 -22.98 1.45
C PRO A 160 1.62 -22.27 2.66
N LEU A 161 0.75 -21.27 2.41
CA LEU A 161 0.14 -20.46 3.47
C LEU A 161 -1.38 -20.55 3.46
N GLU A 162 -2.02 -20.12 2.38
CA GLU A 162 -3.49 -20.18 2.25
C GLU A 162 -3.90 -20.89 0.96
N VAL A 163 -5.12 -21.39 0.95
CA VAL A 163 -5.74 -22.01 -0.23
C VAL A 163 -6.79 -21.07 -0.78
N SER A 164 -6.68 -20.73 -2.06
CA SER A 164 -7.62 -19.87 -2.77
C SER A 164 -9.02 -20.50 -2.79
N ASN A 165 -10.06 -19.69 -2.61
CA ASN A 165 -11.44 -20.10 -2.78
C ASN A 165 -11.84 -20.14 -4.27
N ASN A 166 -13.08 -20.59 -4.55
CA ASN A 166 -13.56 -20.72 -5.93
C ASN A 166 -13.61 -19.39 -6.69
N ILE A 167 -13.96 -18.28 -6.03
CA ILE A 167 -14.04 -16.94 -6.67
C ILE A 167 -12.63 -16.50 -7.07
N GLN A 168 -11.66 -16.60 -6.14
CA GLN A 168 -10.26 -16.27 -6.39
C GLN A 168 -9.66 -17.11 -7.53
N ASN A 169 -9.91 -18.42 -7.52
CA ASN A 169 -9.42 -19.32 -8.57
C ASN A 169 -10.03 -19.00 -9.94
N LEU A 170 -11.34 -18.77 -10.00
CA LEU A 170 -12.04 -18.50 -11.27
C LEU A 170 -11.61 -17.14 -11.88
N THR A 171 -11.50 -16.10 -11.07
CA THR A 171 -11.09 -14.77 -11.57
C THR A 171 -9.62 -14.77 -11.95
N TYR A 172 -8.76 -15.38 -11.12
CA TYR A 172 -7.34 -15.52 -11.42
C TYR A 172 -7.10 -16.32 -12.71
N ALA A 173 -7.69 -17.49 -12.84
CA ALA A 173 -7.56 -18.32 -14.04
C ALA A 173 -8.09 -17.64 -15.32
N LYS A 174 -9.13 -16.80 -15.17
CA LYS A 174 -9.72 -16.08 -16.32
C LYS A 174 -8.83 -14.93 -16.81
N TYR A 175 -8.19 -14.20 -15.91
CA TYR A 175 -7.60 -12.91 -16.24
C TYR A 175 -6.08 -12.81 -16.10
N ASP A 176 -5.42 -13.73 -15.38
CA ASP A 176 -3.98 -13.62 -15.08
C ASP A 176 -3.10 -13.57 -16.35
N LYS A 177 -3.47 -14.28 -17.39
CA LYS A 177 -2.72 -14.29 -18.69
C LYS A 177 -1.23 -14.62 -18.53
N GLY A 178 -0.83 -15.28 -17.43
CA GLY A 178 0.56 -15.68 -17.15
C GLY A 178 1.44 -14.57 -16.57
N VAL A 179 0.87 -13.46 -16.11
CA VAL A 179 1.61 -12.39 -15.40
C VAL A 179 1.98 -12.82 -13.98
N GLY A 180 1.08 -13.57 -13.32
CA GLY A 180 1.27 -14.03 -11.95
C GLY A 180 0.75 -13.06 -10.89
N ILE A 181 1.48 -12.95 -9.79
CA ILE A 181 1.08 -12.14 -8.64
C ILE A 181 1.92 -10.86 -8.51
N PRO A 182 1.37 -9.78 -7.91
CA PRO A 182 0.01 -9.65 -7.37
C PRO A 182 -1.06 -9.58 -8.46
N PHE A 183 -2.24 -10.13 -8.14
CA PHE A 183 -3.44 -10.05 -8.96
C PHE A 183 -4.55 -9.39 -8.14
N ILE A 184 -5.22 -8.37 -8.69
CA ILE A 184 -6.33 -7.69 -8.04
C ILE A 184 -7.48 -7.61 -9.03
N ASP A 185 -8.66 -8.10 -8.63
CA ASP A 185 -9.88 -7.99 -9.41
C ASP A 185 -10.90 -7.12 -8.66
N PHE A 186 -11.38 -6.10 -9.33
CA PHE A 186 -12.42 -5.21 -8.85
C PHE A 186 -13.78 -5.67 -9.40
N GLY A 187 -14.39 -6.63 -8.71
CA GLY A 187 -15.76 -7.09 -8.98
C GLY A 187 -15.97 -7.71 -10.37
N ASN A 188 -14.96 -8.29 -11.00
CA ASN A 188 -15.02 -8.80 -12.38
C ASN A 188 -15.29 -7.71 -13.43
N LYS A 189 -15.00 -6.42 -13.08
CA LYS A 189 -15.18 -5.25 -13.94
C LYS A 189 -13.86 -4.62 -14.39
N SER A 190 -12.82 -4.77 -13.60
CA SER A 190 -11.46 -4.41 -14.01
C SER A 190 -10.44 -5.22 -13.21
N VAL A 191 -9.27 -5.44 -13.81
CA VAL A 191 -8.19 -6.21 -13.17
C VAL A 191 -6.86 -5.47 -13.23
N GLN A 192 -6.12 -5.53 -12.13
CA GLN A 192 -4.74 -5.11 -12.05
C GLN A 192 -3.84 -6.34 -12.03
N LEU A 193 -2.94 -6.43 -12.99
CA LEU A 193 -1.91 -7.48 -13.09
C LEU A 193 -0.56 -6.88 -12.71
N GLY A 194 0.11 -7.47 -11.73
CA GLY A 194 1.38 -6.94 -11.24
C GLY A 194 1.22 -5.69 -10.37
N SER A 195 2.31 -5.01 -10.09
CA SER A 195 2.37 -3.79 -9.26
C SER A 195 2.77 -2.58 -10.10
N GLU A 196 2.04 -1.48 -9.96
CA GLU A 196 2.41 -0.17 -10.50
C GLU A 196 3.45 0.56 -9.63
N ILE A 197 3.64 0.09 -8.39
CA ILE A 197 4.65 0.61 -7.48
C ILE A 197 5.92 -0.23 -7.66
N ASP A 198 7.05 0.42 -8.00
CA ASP A 198 8.35 -0.25 -8.08
C ASP A 198 8.82 -0.67 -6.67
N PRO A 199 8.99 -1.96 -6.38
CA PRO A 199 9.47 -2.42 -5.09
C PRO A 199 10.81 -1.81 -4.68
N LYS A 200 11.65 -1.46 -5.64
CA LYS A 200 12.97 -0.84 -5.40
C LYS A 200 12.87 0.46 -4.61
N MET A 201 11.79 1.22 -4.79
CA MET A 201 11.62 2.47 -4.05
C MET A 201 11.44 2.28 -2.54
N LEU A 202 10.99 1.08 -2.13
CA LEU A 202 10.77 0.73 -0.72
C LEU A 202 11.99 0.08 -0.07
N ASP A 203 13.00 -0.28 -0.86
CA ASP A 203 14.16 -1.03 -0.43
C ASP A 203 14.95 -0.31 0.69
N GLY A 204 15.15 -1.04 1.79
CA GLY A 204 15.93 -0.58 2.94
C GLY A 204 15.22 0.42 3.84
N TYR A 205 13.98 0.84 3.55
CA TYR A 205 13.24 1.75 4.42
C TYR A 205 12.42 1.01 5.50
N SER A 206 12.21 1.67 6.64
CA SER A 206 11.30 1.17 7.68
C SER A 206 9.84 1.52 7.38
N TRP A 207 8.90 0.75 7.96
CA TRP A 207 7.47 1.05 7.85
C TRP A 207 7.14 2.45 8.36
N SER A 208 7.67 2.83 9.53
CA SER A 208 7.44 4.15 10.11
C SER A 208 7.97 5.30 9.25
N TYR A 209 9.11 5.08 8.57
CA TYR A 209 9.63 6.07 7.62
C TYR A 209 8.68 6.23 6.42
N ILE A 210 8.28 5.13 5.79
CA ILE A 210 7.36 5.17 4.65
C ILE A 210 6.04 5.84 5.06
N ILE A 211 5.44 5.44 6.19
CA ILE A 211 4.19 6.02 6.69
C ILE A 211 4.35 7.53 6.93
N LYS A 212 5.46 7.98 7.50
CA LYS A 212 5.75 9.41 7.69
C LYS A 212 5.80 10.14 6.35
N GLU A 213 6.52 9.59 5.38
CA GLU A 213 6.70 10.18 4.05
C GLU A 213 5.37 10.30 3.28
N LEU A 214 4.40 9.41 3.54
CA LEU A 214 3.07 9.49 2.91
C LEU A 214 2.30 10.77 3.26
N SER A 215 2.69 11.49 4.32
CA SER A 215 2.06 12.76 4.69
C SER A 215 2.57 13.96 3.90
N ASP A 216 3.71 13.82 3.21
CA ASP A 216 4.28 14.86 2.34
C ASP A 216 3.86 14.63 0.89
N PRO A 217 3.03 15.50 0.29
CA PRO A 217 2.58 15.32 -1.09
C PRO A 217 3.71 15.40 -2.13
N SER A 218 4.88 15.95 -1.78
CA SER A 218 6.05 16.01 -2.67
C SER A 218 6.95 14.78 -2.58
N SER A 219 6.75 13.93 -1.59
CA SER A 219 7.51 12.69 -1.42
C SER A 219 7.24 11.70 -2.55
N SER A 220 8.29 11.04 -3.05
CA SER A 220 8.14 9.98 -4.04
C SER A 220 7.27 8.83 -3.54
N PHE A 221 7.28 8.55 -2.23
CA PHE A 221 6.41 7.54 -1.61
C PHE A 221 4.93 7.93 -1.73
N SER A 222 4.59 9.19 -1.40
CA SER A 222 3.22 9.68 -1.54
C SER A 222 2.76 9.64 -2.98
N GLN A 223 3.59 10.13 -3.90
CA GLN A 223 3.27 10.16 -5.33
C GLN A 223 2.99 8.75 -5.87
N ALA A 224 3.76 7.74 -5.48
CA ALA A 224 3.56 6.38 -5.95
C ALA A 224 2.41 5.67 -5.20
N ILE A 225 2.45 5.66 -3.87
CA ILE A 225 1.54 4.85 -3.05
C ILE A 225 0.14 5.46 -3.02
N ILE A 226 0.02 6.78 -2.77
CA ILE A 226 -1.29 7.43 -2.73
C ILE A 226 -1.86 7.57 -4.15
N GLY A 227 -1.02 7.81 -5.17
CA GLY A 227 -1.44 7.79 -6.57
C GLY A 227 -2.08 6.45 -6.95
N ASN A 228 -1.43 5.34 -6.63
CA ASN A 228 -1.96 3.99 -6.84
C ASN A 228 -3.23 3.73 -6.00
N ALA A 229 -3.26 4.16 -4.73
CA ALA A 229 -4.45 4.08 -3.88
C ALA A 229 -5.63 4.87 -4.47
N ASN A 230 -5.39 6.02 -5.09
CA ASN A 230 -6.41 6.81 -5.77
C ASN A 230 -6.99 6.07 -6.97
N VAL A 231 -6.15 5.39 -7.76
CA VAL A 231 -6.58 4.54 -8.87
C VAL A 231 -7.48 3.41 -8.36
N PHE A 232 -7.05 2.68 -7.35
CA PHE A 232 -7.83 1.58 -6.77
C PHE A 232 -9.14 2.07 -6.14
N THR A 233 -9.13 3.24 -5.50
CA THR A 233 -10.36 3.87 -4.98
C THR A 233 -11.37 4.15 -6.10
N ALA A 234 -10.89 4.67 -7.23
CA ALA A 234 -11.76 4.93 -8.37
C ALA A 234 -12.37 3.64 -8.95
N GLN A 235 -11.62 2.52 -8.96
CA GLN A 235 -12.16 1.22 -9.35
C GLN A 235 -13.22 0.70 -8.35
N ILE A 236 -12.96 0.84 -7.05
CA ILE A 236 -13.95 0.46 -6.02
C ILE A 236 -15.22 1.31 -6.19
N CYS A 237 -15.09 2.61 -6.38
CA CYS A 237 -16.24 3.48 -6.62
C CYS A 237 -17.05 3.08 -7.88
N ARG A 238 -16.40 2.56 -8.93
CA ARG A 238 -17.11 2.05 -10.12
C ARG A 238 -17.98 0.84 -9.82
N ILE A 239 -17.54 -0.06 -8.94
CA ILE A 239 -18.26 -1.31 -8.66
C ILE A 239 -19.29 -1.17 -7.54
N ASP A 240 -19.24 -0.12 -6.72
CA ASP A 240 -20.16 0.12 -5.60
C ASP A 240 -21.19 1.25 -5.88
N ASN A 241 -21.38 1.61 -7.15
CA ASN A 241 -22.27 2.69 -7.59
C ASN A 241 -21.89 4.08 -7.00
N ASN A 242 -20.60 4.36 -6.91
CA ASN A 242 -20.05 5.61 -6.36
C ASN A 242 -20.55 5.90 -4.94
N THR A 243 -20.46 4.88 -4.05
CA THR A 243 -20.74 5.01 -2.61
C THR A 243 -19.55 4.60 -1.76
N PRO A 244 -19.27 5.25 -0.61
CA PRO A 244 -19.97 6.42 -0.10
C PRO A 244 -19.57 7.70 -0.87
N LYS A 245 -20.49 8.63 -1.00
CA LYS A 245 -20.26 9.90 -1.71
C LYS A 245 -19.10 10.71 -1.11
N SER A 246 -18.87 10.62 0.19
CA SER A 246 -17.72 11.28 0.84
C SER A 246 -16.36 10.85 0.27
N VAL A 247 -16.28 9.67 -0.33
CA VAL A 247 -15.09 9.12 -1.00
C VAL A 247 -15.21 9.27 -2.51
N CYS A 248 -16.32 8.85 -3.08
CA CYS A 248 -16.44 8.68 -4.53
C CYS A 248 -16.75 9.99 -5.28
N ASP A 249 -17.35 11.00 -4.63
CA ASP A 249 -17.58 12.33 -5.23
C ASP A 249 -16.32 13.23 -5.15
N GLN A 250 -15.15 12.69 -4.74
CA GLN A 250 -13.92 13.48 -4.69
C GLN A 250 -13.39 13.77 -6.10
N PRO A 251 -12.87 15.00 -6.36
CA PRO A 251 -12.40 15.39 -7.69
C PRO A 251 -11.37 14.44 -8.31
N TYR A 252 -10.46 13.84 -7.51
CA TYR A 252 -9.50 12.89 -8.05
C TYR A 252 -10.18 11.61 -8.58
N VAL A 253 -11.25 11.15 -7.94
CA VAL A 253 -12.00 9.97 -8.39
C VAL A 253 -12.63 10.23 -9.75
N GLY A 254 -13.34 11.37 -9.90
CA GLY A 254 -13.95 11.76 -11.17
C GLY A 254 -12.94 11.80 -12.32
N ARG A 255 -11.79 12.48 -12.09
CA ARG A 255 -10.71 12.56 -13.10
C ARG A 255 -10.15 11.19 -13.48
N ILE A 256 -10.00 10.26 -12.51
CA ILE A 256 -9.48 8.92 -12.79
C ILE A 256 -10.53 8.07 -13.51
N GLN A 257 -11.80 8.24 -13.21
CA GLN A 257 -12.87 7.52 -13.88
C GLN A 257 -13.10 7.96 -15.34
N GLU A 258 -12.51 9.07 -15.80
CA GLU A 258 -12.49 9.46 -17.21
C GLU A 258 -11.58 8.55 -18.06
N PHE A 259 -10.62 7.88 -17.45
CA PHE A 259 -9.82 6.87 -18.12
C PHE A 259 -10.62 5.56 -18.27
N PRO A 260 -10.43 4.85 -19.39
CA PRO A 260 -11.17 3.61 -19.66
C PRO A 260 -10.92 2.51 -18.62
#